data_1d8d0ef895035c224e54d06cc2548990
#
_entry.id   1d8d0ef895035c224e54d06cc2548990
#
_cell.length_a   1.000
_cell.length_b   1.000
_cell.length_c   1.000
_cell.angle_alpha   90.00
_cell.angle_beta   90.00
_cell.angle_gamma   90.00
#
_symmetry.space_group_name_H-M   'P 1'
#
loop_
_entity.id
_entity.type
_entity.pdbx_description
1 polymer ?
#
loop_
_entity_poly.entity_id
_entity_poly.type
_entity_poly.pdbx_seq_one_letter_code
_entity_poly.pdbx_strand_id
1 'polypeptide(L)'
;VRISPKDAQRGHYRRELKDKVAGDAVFHFGGFFKRSWRANDILWGRMDGVCQLTDTLMDPVRVGAVLASESHRAALAARVLPGGDLHPDQLFPNAPRALRESLAAWLSELVESHALQDKRAFEAGVTRLIEAAQSDLVSEEIGNVLQDAVDEQLEWNYSRDTAGQLEDLA
;
A
#
# COMPACT_ATOMS: atom_id res chain seq x y z
N VAL A 1 -6.12 16.92 -8.85
CA VAL A 1 -6.12 15.46 -8.63
C VAL A 1 -7.09 15.17 -7.50
N ARG A 2 -8.05 14.29 -7.72
CA ARG A 2 -8.97 13.79 -6.70
C ARG A 2 -8.42 12.47 -6.19
N ILE A 3 -8.16 12.36 -4.90
CA ILE A 3 -7.77 11.10 -4.25
C ILE A 3 -9.04 10.49 -3.66
N SER A 4 -9.44 9.34 -4.16
CA SER A 4 -10.62 8.61 -3.70
C SER A 4 -10.34 7.11 -3.67
N PRO A 5 -10.77 6.36 -2.65
CA PRO A 5 -10.63 4.90 -2.61
C PRO A 5 -11.25 4.19 -3.80
N LYS A 6 -12.23 4.82 -4.47
CA LYS A 6 -12.85 4.28 -5.69
C LYS A 6 -11.93 4.29 -6.91
N ASP A 7 -10.94 5.20 -6.93
CA ASP A 7 -10.07 5.41 -8.07
C ASP A 7 -8.77 4.58 -7.96
N ALA A 8 -8.48 4.02 -6.77
CA ALA A 8 -7.32 3.16 -6.52
C ALA A 8 -7.63 1.73 -7.00
N GLN A 9 -7.25 1.41 -8.25
CA GLN A 9 -7.60 0.15 -8.90
C GLN A 9 -6.41 -0.72 -9.30
N ARG A 10 -5.18 -0.31 -8.96
CA ARG A 10 -3.95 -1.07 -9.23
C ARG A 10 -3.40 -1.75 -7.98
N GLY A 11 -2.62 -2.80 -8.18
CA GLY A 11 -1.94 -3.53 -7.12
C GLY A 11 -2.67 -4.80 -6.68
N HIS A 12 -2.16 -5.43 -5.63
CA HIS A 12 -2.66 -6.70 -5.10
C HIS A 12 -4.09 -6.63 -4.55
N TYR A 13 -4.49 -5.46 -4.11
CA TYR A 13 -5.69 -5.28 -3.29
C TYR A 13 -6.80 -4.56 -4.04
N ARG A 14 -7.08 -5.03 -5.26
CA ARG A 14 -8.26 -4.56 -6.02
C ARG A 14 -9.52 -5.00 -5.30
N ARG A 15 -10.16 -4.09 -4.59
CA ARG A 15 -11.42 -4.36 -3.90
C ARG A 15 -12.38 -3.22 -4.08
N GLU A 16 -13.68 -3.52 -4.00
CA GLU A 16 -14.71 -2.50 -3.96
C GLU A 16 -14.67 -1.75 -2.62
N LEU A 17 -15.19 -0.53 -2.59
CA LEU A 17 -15.19 0.32 -1.39
C LEU A 17 -15.79 -0.39 -0.18
N LYS A 18 -16.91 -1.12 -0.37
CA LYS A 18 -17.58 -1.90 0.67
C LYS A 18 -16.72 -2.99 1.31
N ASP A 19 -15.70 -3.48 0.58
CA ASP A 19 -14.79 -4.53 1.04
C ASP A 19 -13.54 -3.95 1.73
N LYS A 20 -13.29 -2.65 1.55
CA LYS A 20 -12.13 -1.94 2.10
C LYS A 20 -12.45 -1.29 3.44
N VAL A 21 -13.63 -0.68 3.56
CA VAL A 21 -13.99 0.18 4.68
C VAL A 21 -14.93 -0.54 5.64
N ALA A 22 -14.40 -0.97 6.77
CA ALA A 22 -15.17 -1.72 7.78
C ALA A 22 -16.31 -0.88 8.37
N GLY A 23 -16.13 0.44 8.48
CA GLY A 23 -17.13 1.36 9.01
C GLY A 23 -18.39 1.55 8.16
N ASP A 24 -18.33 1.25 6.86
CA ASP A 24 -19.47 1.42 5.93
C ASP A 24 -20.58 0.39 6.17
N ALA A 25 -20.25 -0.74 6.82
CA ALA A 25 -21.22 -1.79 7.17
C ALA A 25 -22.22 -1.37 8.27
N VAL A 26 -21.95 -0.32 9.05
CA VAL A 26 -22.75 0.09 10.22
C VAL A 26 -23.18 1.57 10.18
N PHE A 27 -23.20 2.24 9.07
CA PHE A 27 -23.32 3.70 8.82
C PHE A 27 -21.97 4.36 8.54
N HIS A 28 -21.99 5.49 7.81
CA HIS A 28 -20.82 6.25 7.35
C HIS A 28 -19.80 6.66 8.44
N PHE A 29 -20.11 6.46 9.72
CA PHE A 29 -19.25 6.76 10.86
C PHE A 29 -18.88 5.51 11.68
N GLY A 30 -19.20 4.32 11.21
CA GLY A 30 -18.97 3.07 11.94
C GLY A 30 -17.50 2.83 12.32
N GLY A 31 -16.54 3.30 11.50
CA GLY A 31 -15.10 3.22 11.81
C GLY A 31 -14.70 3.93 13.12
N PHE A 32 -15.52 4.84 13.64
CA PHE A 32 -15.23 5.51 14.92
C PHE A 32 -15.60 4.67 16.15
N PHE A 33 -16.42 3.65 16.00
CA PHE A 33 -16.90 2.84 17.13
C PHE A 33 -15.90 1.81 17.61
N LYS A 34 -15.05 1.28 16.70
CA LYS A 34 -14.05 0.27 17.03
C LYS A 34 -12.65 0.72 16.62
N ARG A 35 -11.66 0.46 17.49
CA ARG A 35 -10.26 0.78 17.25
C ARG A 35 -9.72 -0.02 16.05
N SER A 36 -10.04 -1.32 15.99
CA SER A 36 -9.66 -2.20 14.89
C SER A 36 -10.24 -1.76 13.54
N TRP A 37 -11.45 -1.24 13.51
CA TRP A 37 -12.07 -0.70 12.30
C TRP A 37 -11.36 0.57 11.82
N ARG A 38 -10.99 1.47 12.75
CA ARG A 38 -10.19 2.66 12.40
C ARG A 38 -8.82 2.28 11.87
N ALA A 39 -8.13 1.33 12.51
CA ALA A 39 -6.83 0.85 12.07
C ALA A 39 -6.92 0.24 10.66
N ASN A 40 -7.93 -0.58 10.40
CA ASN A 40 -8.22 -1.12 9.07
C ASN A 40 -8.48 -0.02 8.03
N ASP A 41 -9.32 0.96 8.35
CA ASP A 41 -9.67 2.05 7.42
C ASP A 41 -8.47 2.95 7.12
N ILE A 42 -7.60 3.17 8.11
CA ILE A 42 -6.33 3.89 7.94
C ILE A 42 -5.38 3.10 7.03
N LEU A 43 -5.23 1.79 7.26
CA LEU A 43 -4.40 0.93 6.42
C LEU A 43 -4.86 0.99 4.96
N TRP A 44 -6.16 0.80 4.70
CA TRP A 44 -6.71 0.92 3.35
C TRP A 44 -6.51 2.31 2.74
N GLY A 45 -6.68 3.38 3.52
CA GLY A 45 -6.41 4.75 3.08
C GLY A 45 -4.94 4.95 2.67
N ARG A 46 -3.99 4.37 3.41
CA ARG A 46 -2.56 4.40 3.06
C ARG A 46 -2.28 3.62 1.78
N MET A 47 -2.87 2.43 1.61
CA MET A 47 -2.73 1.61 0.41
C MET A 47 -3.30 2.28 -0.84
N ASP A 48 -4.48 2.88 -0.72
CA ASP A 48 -5.09 3.66 -1.80
C ASP A 48 -4.26 4.92 -2.12
N GLY A 49 -3.70 5.54 -1.09
CA GLY A 49 -2.77 6.67 -1.22
C GLY A 49 -1.51 6.30 -2.00
N VAL A 50 -0.90 5.16 -1.71
CA VAL A 50 0.25 4.62 -2.48
C VAL A 50 -0.12 4.47 -3.96
N CYS A 51 -1.26 3.85 -4.26
CA CYS A 51 -1.72 3.66 -5.63
C CYS A 51 -1.87 5.01 -6.37
N GLN A 52 -2.61 5.95 -5.78
CA GLN A 52 -2.94 7.24 -6.38
C GLN A 52 -1.70 8.14 -6.56
N LEU A 53 -0.83 8.20 -5.56
CA LEU A 53 0.41 8.97 -5.63
C LEU A 53 1.35 8.41 -6.68
N THR A 54 1.51 7.09 -6.71
CA THR A 54 2.37 6.43 -7.70
C THR A 54 1.84 6.67 -9.12
N ASP A 55 0.55 6.49 -9.37
CA ASP A 55 -0.06 6.76 -10.68
C ASP A 55 0.10 8.22 -11.10
N THR A 56 0.05 9.16 -10.15
CA THR A 56 0.23 10.59 -10.44
C THR A 56 1.69 10.94 -10.74
N LEU A 57 2.63 10.37 -9.98
CA LEU A 57 4.06 10.67 -10.12
C LEU A 57 4.70 9.94 -11.28
N MET A 58 4.27 8.70 -11.55
CA MET A 58 4.76 7.85 -12.63
C MET A 58 4.02 8.12 -13.95
N ASP A 59 3.82 9.39 -14.26
CA ASP A 59 3.31 9.80 -15.57
C ASP A 59 4.35 9.52 -16.66
N PRO A 60 4.00 8.80 -17.76
CA PRO A 60 4.95 8.41 -18.79
C PRO A 60 5.69 9.59 -19.42
N VAL A 61 5.02 10.74 -19.57
CA VAL A 61 5.63 11.93 -20.18
C VAL A 61 6.71 12.51 -19.26
N ARG A 62 6.42 12.59 -17.96
CA ARG A 62 7.38 13.10 -16.96
C ARG A 62 8.56 12.15 -16.81
N VAL A 63 8.31 10.85 -16.68
CA VAL A 63 9.39 9.85 -16.60
C VAL A 63 10.23 9.86 -17.87
N GLY A 64 9.61 9.92 -19.04
CA GLY A 64 10.32 10.06 -20.30
C GLY A 64 11.22 11.30 -20.37
N ALA A 65 10.77 12.44 -19.85
CA ALA A 65 11.58 13.66 -19.79
C ALA A 65 12.80 13.51 -18.85
N VAL A 66 12.64 12.83 -17.72
CA VAL A 66 13.76 12.52 -16.79
C VAL A 66 14.77 11.60 -17.48
N LEU A 67 14.31 10.55 -18.15
CA LEU A 67 15.16 9.57 -18.82
C LEU A 67 15.89 10.16 -20.06
N ALA A 68 15.33 11.15 -20.72
CA ALA A 68 15.96 11.85 -21.83
C ALA A 68 17.16 12.71 -21.41
N SER A 69 17.22 13.14 -20.15
CA SER A 69 18.34 13.88 -19.58
C SER A 69 19.40 12.93 -19.04
N GLU A 70 20.61 12.94 -19.61
CA GLU A 70 21.72 12.08 -19.18
C GLU A 70 22.06 12.27 -17.70
N SER A 71 22.11 13.53 -17.22
CA SER A 71 22.41 13.83 -15.82
C SER A 71 21.34 13.33 -14.86
N HIS A 72 20.06 13.47 -15.22
CA HIS A 72 18.96 12.98 -14.40
C HIS A 72 18.90 11.45 -14.42
N ARG A 73 19.14 10.84 -15.57
CA ARG A 73 19.19 9.38 -15.70
C ARG A 73 20.33 8.79 -14.88
N ALA A 74 21.54 9.36 -14.96
CA ALA A 74 22.68 8.93 -14.17
C ALA A 74 22.42 9.07 -12.65
N ALA A 75 21.81 10.18 -12.23
CA ALA A 75 21.42 10.40 -10.84
C ALA A 75 20.35 9.38 -10.39
N LEU A 76 19.37 9.07 -11.23
CA LEU A 76 18.37 8.06 -10.94
C LEU A 76 19.00 6.65 -10.87
N ALA A 77 19.85 6.30 -11.84
CA ALA A 77 20.55 5.03 -11.87
C ALA A 77 21.37 4.77 -10.59
N ALA A 78 22.12 5.78 -10.13
CA ALA A 78 22.91 5.70 -8.90
C ALA A 78 22.06 5.38 -7.65
N ARG A 79 20.78 5.72 -7.67
CA ARG A 79 19.87 5.51 -6.53
C ARG A 79 19.08 4.21 -6.63
N VAL A 80 18.67 3.77 -7.83
CA VAL A 80 17.80 2.61 -8.02
C VAL A 80 18.55 1.30 -8.27
N LEU A 81 19.81 1.36 -8.75
CA LEU A 81 20.64 0.19 -8.97
C LEU A 81 21.18 -0.38 -7.64
N PRO A 82 21.72 -1.62 -7.65
CA PRO A 82 22.25 -2.25 -6.44
C PRO A 82 23.21 -1.35 -5.66
N GLY A 83 22.95 -1.18 -4.38
CA GLY A 83 23.70 -0.27 -3.49
C GLY A 83 23.12 1.13 -3.36
N GLY A 84 22.15 1.51 -4.19
CA GLY A 84 21.46 2.80 -4.09
C GLY A 84 20.35 2.79 -3.03
N ASP A 85 20.03 3.96 -2.51
CA ASP A 85 19.03 4.17 -1.45
C ASP A 85 17.58 3.96 -1.90
N LEU A 86 17.31 3.99 -3.22
CA LEU A 86 16.03 3.69 -3.83
C LEU A 86 15.98 2.28 -4.47
N HIS A 87 16.98 1.43 -4.19
CA HIS A 87 16.90 0.04 -4.63
C HIS A 87 15.74 -0.68 -3.91
N PRO A 88 14.95 -1.55 -4.59
CA PRO A 88 13.78 -2.19 -4.01
C PRO A 88 14.02 -2.93 -2.70
N ASP A 89 15.21 -3.50 -2.49
CA ASP A 89 15.56 -4.16 -1.22
C ASP A 89 15.71 -3.19 -0.04
N GLN A 90 16.00 -1.91 -0.31
CA GLN A 90 16.09 -0.87 0.71
C GLN A 90 14.74 -0.20 0.94
N LEU A 91 13.99 0.04 -0.12
CA LEU A 91 12.70 0.73 -0.05
C LEU A 91 11.56 -0.15 0.49
N PHE A 92 11.60 -1.45 0.16
CA PHE A 92 10.49 -2.37 0.45
C PHE A 92 11.02 -3.66 1.10
N PRO A 93 11.69 -3.58 2.26
CA PRO A 93 12.36 -4.72 2.88
C PRO A 93 11.40 -5.87 3.22
N ASN A 94 10.13 -5.56 3.52
CA ASN A 94 9.11 -6.54 3.89
C ASN A 94 8.30 -7.07 2.69
N ALA A 95 8.46 -6.49 1.49
CA ALA A 95 7.81 -7.01 0.30
C ALA A 95 8.38 -8.37 -0.13
N PRO A 96 7.59 -9.25 -0.78
CA PRO A 96 8.07 -10.54 -1.26
C PRO A 96 9.32 -10.41 -2.13
N ARG A 97 10.32 -11.28 -1.89
CA ARG A 97 11.62 -11.24 -2.58
C ARG A 97 11.46 -11.26 -4.11
N ALA A 98 10.63 -12.16 -4.64
CA ALA A 98 10.40 -12.26 -6.08
C ALA A 98 9.86 -10.96 -6.70
N LEU A 99 9.02 -10.22 -5.93
CA LEU A 99 8.49 -8.94 -6.35
C LEU A 99 9.58 -7.86 -6.36
N ARG A 100 10.43 -7.80 -5.34
CA ARG A 100 11.57 -6.87 -5.28
C ARG A 100 12.57 -7.11 -6.42
N GLU A 101 12.91 -8.38 -6.68
CA GLU A 101 13.78 -8.77 -7.79
C GLU A 101 13.19 -8.36 -9.15
N SER A 102 11.89 -8.61 -9.36
CA SER A 102 11.19 -8.21 -10.59
C SER A 102 11.11 -6.68 -10.75
N LEU A 103 10.92 -5.94 -9.66
CA LEU A 103 10.93 -4.48 -9.65
C LEU A 103 12.33 -3.94 -9.94
N ALA A 104 13.38 -4.51 -9.32
CA ALA A 104 14.77 -4.12 -9.57
C ALA A 104 15.17 -4.34 -11.04
N ALA A 105 14.79 -5.46 -11.63
CA ALA A 105 15.02 -5.73 -13.05
C ALA A 105 14.36 -4.69 -13.96
N TRP A 106 13.09 -4.34 -13.67
CA TRP A 106 12.38 -3.31 -14.41
C TRP A 106 13.02 -1.92 -14.26
N LEU A 107 13.45 -1.53 -13.06
CA LEU A 107 14.11 -0.25 -12.82
C LEU A 107 15.47 -0.17 -13.55
N SER A 108 16.24 -1.27 -13.56
CA SER A 108 17.48 -1.34 -14.32
C SER A 108 17.24 -1.16 -15.82
N GLU A 109 16.29 -1.89 -16.39
CA GLU A 109 15.88 -1.73 -17.77
C GLU A 109 15.43 -0.31 -18.11
N LEU A 110 14.64 0.31 -17.19
CA LEU A 110 14.13 1.66 -17.35
C LEU A 110 15.25 2.70 -17.46
N VAL A 111 16.30 2.61 -16.63
CA VAL A 111 17.42 3.57 -16.66
C VAL A 111 18.43 3.30 -17.75
N GLU A 112 18.54 2.06 -18.22
CA GLU A 112 19.45 1.66 -19.31
C GLU A 112 18.89 1.96 -20.71
N SER A 113 17.57 1.86 -20.88
CA SER A 113 16.93 1.93 -22.20
C SER A 113 16.81 3.33 -22.80
N HIS A 114 17.16 4.38 -22.07
CA HIS A 114 17.12 5.78 -22.49
C HIS A 114 15.73 6.32 -22.92
N ALA A 115 14.73 5.47 -23.00
CA ALA A 115 13.35 5.84 -23.38
C ALA A 115 12.32 4.86 -22.85
N LEU A 116 11.09 5.31 -22.71
CA LEU A 116 9.95 4.43 -22.47
C LEU A 116 9.64 3.68 -23.77
N GLN A 117 10.11 2.44 -23.89
CA GLN A 117 10.00 1.68 -25.14
C GLN A 117 8.59 1.14 -25.39
N ASP A 118 7.90 0.69 -24.33
CA ASP A 118 6.56 0.13 -24.43
C ASP A 118 5.69 0.62 -23.27
N LYS A 119 4.54 1.19 -23.62
CA LYS A 119 3.55 1.66 -22.65
C LYS A 119 3.06 0.53 -21.71
N ARG A 120 2.87 -0.69 -22.26
CA ARG A 120 2.41 -1.83 -21.45
C ARG A 120 3.46 -2.30 -20.45
N ALA A 121 4.72 -2.36 -20.89
CA ALA A 121 5.84 -2.72 -20.01
C ALA A 121 6.02 -1.68 -18.91
N PHE A 122 5.90 -0.39 -19.22
CA PHE A 122 5.92 0.69 -18.24
C PHE A 122 4.78 0.57 -17.23
N GLU A 123 3.54 0.41 -17.68
CA GLU A 123 2.38 0.24 -16.80
C GLU A 123 2.48 -1.00 -15.91
N ALA A 124 3.05 -2.10 -16.43
CA ALA A 124 3.33 -3.29 -15.64
C ALA A 124 4.39 -3.04 -14.56
N GLY A 125 5.43 -2.27 -14.87
CA GLY A 125 6.45 -1.85 -13.92
C GLY A 125 5.89 -0.97 -12.81
N VAL A 126 5.08 0.01 -13.18
CA VAL A 126 4.35 0.88 -12.21
C VAL A 126 3.45 0.03 -11.30
N THR A 127 2.77 -0.97 -11.86
CA THR A 127 1.95 -1.89 -11.06
C THR A 127 2.81 -2.66 -10.05
N ARG A 128 3.99 -3.18 -10.45
CA ARG A 128 4.92 -3.86 -9.52
C ARG A 128 5.42 -2.92 -8.41
N LEU A 129 5.66 -1.66 -8.73
CA LEU A 129 6.05 -0.65 -7.74
C LEU A 129 4.95 -0.44 -6.69
N ILE A 130 3.70 -0.31 -7.13
CA ILE A 130 2.54 -0.21 -6.24
C ILE A 130 2.39 -1.47 -5.39
N GLU A 131 2.50 -2.64 -6.00
CA GLU A 131 2.40 -3.94 -5.31
C GLU A 131 3.48 -4.12 -4.25
N ALA A 132 4.72 -3.72 -4.54
CA ALA A 132 5.83 -3.79 -3.59
C ALA A 132 5.58 -2.86 -2.39
N ALA A 133 5.20 -1.61 -2.65
CA ALA A 133 4.91 -0.64 -1.60
C ALA A 133 3.69 -1.04 -0.75
N GLN A 134 2.63 -1.57 -1.36
CA GLN A 134 1.47 -2.08 -0.63
C GLN A 134 1.80 -3.32 0.20
N SER A 135 2.58 -4.26 -0.34
CA SER A 135 3.00 -5.47 0.40
C SER A 135 3.86 -5.12 1.61
N ASP A 136 4.78 -4.18 1.44
CA ASP A 136 5.64 -3.70 2.53
C ASP A 136 4.81 -3.04 3.64
N LEU A 137 3.91 -2.14 3.26
CA LEU A 137 2.99 -1.44 4.16
C LEU A 137 2.09 -2.41 4.94
N VAL A 138 1.50 -3.41 4.25
CA VAL A 138 0.67 -4.41 4.91
C VAL A 138 1.48 -5.25 5.90
N SER A 139 2.69 -5.67 5.52
CA SER A 139 3.56 -6.45 6.40
C SER A 139 3.94 -5.69 7.67
N GLU A 140 4.08 -4.36 7.56
CA GLU A 140 4.37 -3.48 8.70
C GLU A 140 3.16 -3.30 9.63
N GLU A 141 1.96 -3.13 9.08
CA GLU A 141 0.79 -2.65 9.83
C GLU A 141 -0.19 -3.77 10.24
N ILE A 142 -0.21 -4.89 9.53
CA ILE A 142 -1.23 -5.92 9.73
C ILE A 142 -1.23 -6.50 11.15
N GLY A 143 -0.05 -6.60 11.76
CA GLY A 143 0.11 -7.06 13.15
C GLY A 143 -0.65 -6.17 14.13
N ASN A 144 -0.57 -4.86 13.97
CA ASN A 144 -1.26 -3.88 14.82
C ASN A 144 -2.78 -3.97 14.64
N VAL A 145 -3.26 -4.09 13.39
CA VAL A 145 -4.70 -4.23 13.10
C VAL A 145 -5.27 -5.51 13.73
N LEU A 146 -4.54 -6.61 13.63
CA LEU A 146 -4.96 -7.89 14.21
C LEU A 146 -4.92 -7.86 15.76
N GLN A 147 -3.90 -7.23 16.35
CA GLN A 147 -3.81 -7.08 17.79
C GLN A 147 -4.97 -6.25 18.34
N ASP A 148 -5.29 -5.11 17.72
CA ASP A 148 -6.44 -4.30 18.07
C ASP A 148 -7.76 -5.08 18.00
N ALA A 149 -7.93 -5.96 17.01
CA ALA A 149 -9.12 -6.78 16.87
C ALA A 149 -9.22 -7.86 17.97
N VAL A 150 -8.09 -8.48 18.34
CA VAL A 150 -8.04 -9.47 19.44
C VAL A 150 -8.33 -8.79 20.77
N ASP A 151 -7.73 -7.66 21.06
CA ASP A 151 -7.92 -6.92 22.31
C ASP A 151 -9.38 -6.50 22.48
N GLU A 152 -10.02 -5.98 21.42
CA GLU A 152 -11.44 -5.62 21.45
C GLU A 152 -12.35 -6.83 21.68
N GLN A 153 -12.03 -7.99 21.13
CA GLN A 153 -12.80 -9.20 21.37
C GLN A 153 -12.68 -9.69 22.83
N LEU A 154 -11.50 -9.57 23.41
CA LEU A 154 -11.26 -9.88 24.82
C LEU A 154 -12.02 -8.92 25.75
N GLU A 155 -11.97 -7.62 25.49
CA GLU A 155 -12.71 -6.59 26.24
C GLU A 155 -14.22 -6.83 26.17
N TRP A 156 -14.75 -7.18 25.00
CA TRP A 156 -16.16 -7.50 24.80
C TRP A 156 -16.57 -8.73 25.59
N ASN A 157 -15.79 -9.82 25.54
CA ASN A 157 -16.09 -11.04 26.29
C ASN A 157 -16.07 -10.79 27.78
N TYR A 158 -15.07 -10.07 28.30
CA TYR A 158 -14.97 -9.71 29.71
C TYR A 158 -16.19 -8.87 30.16
N SER A 159 -16.58 -7.85 29.41
CA SER A 159 -17.74 -6.99 29.74
C SER A 159 -19.05 -7.81 29.79
N ARG A 160 -19.23 -8.74 28.86
CA ARG A 160 -20.42 -9.62 28.83
C ARG A 160 -20.46 -10.57 30.01
N ASP A 161 -19.34 -11.17 30.36
CA ASP A 161 -19.25 -12.10 31.49
C ASP A 161 -19.50 -11.38 32.83
N THR A 162 -19.01 -10.14 32.96
CA THR A 162 -19.25 -9.29 34.13
C THR A 162 -20.72 -8.86 34.23
N ALA A 163 -21.37 -8.52 33.12
CA ALA A 163 -22.80 -8.18 33.09
C ALA A 163 -23.67 -9.38 33.46
N GLY A 164 -23.37 -10.59 32.96
CA GLY A 164 -24.04 -11.81 33.33
C GLY A 164 -23.94 -12.14 34.83
N GLN A 165 -22.76 -11.95 35.43
CA GLN A 165 -22.57 -12.15 36.87
C GLN A 165 -23.36 -11.12 37.72
N LEU A 166 -23.59 -9.90 37.24
CA LEU A 166 -24.40 -8.89 37.95
C LEU A 166 -25.90 -9.17 37.85
N GLU A 167 -26.37 -9.77 36.73
CA GLU A 167 -27.74 -10.19 36.55
C GLU A 167 -28.11 -11.39 37.47
N ASP A 168 -27.16 -12.32 37.68
CA ASP A 168 -27.35 -13.45 38.59
C ASP A 168 -27.35 -13.06 40.08
N LEU A 169 -26.91 -11.85 40.43
CA LEU A 169 -26.87 -11.33 41.80
C LEU A 169 -28.07 -10.42 42.14
N ALA A 170 -28.92 -10.10 41.18
CA ALA A 170 -30.09 -9.22 41.34
C ALA A 170 -31.40 -10.03 41.47
#